data_97fd1b919e32a87e5aa8953a8c49c4cd
#
_entry.id   97fd1b919e32a87e5aa8953a8c49c4cd
#
_cell.length_a   1.000
_cell.length_b   1.000
_cell.length_c   1.000
_cell.angle_alpha   90.00
_cell.angle_beta   90.00
_cell.angle_gamma   90.00
#
_symmetry.space_group_name_H-M   'P 1'
#
loop_
_entity.id
_entity.type
_entity.pdbx_description
1 polymer ?
#
loop_
_entity_poly.entity_id
_entity_poly.type
_entity_poly.pdbx_seq_one_letter_code
_entity_poly.pdbx_strand_id
1 'polypeptide(L)'
;IINAGNAGIGTTNPSAPVTAANTGVIAAGVGTFHKVYGDGSELINIGLGGTDTWNQDAQGNLVAGVGAGVKRDADTCSNLFIGCKAGAAVNSGDKNIFLGYYAAKDTFTSGNCNIAIGNEAGKCGNGSNQVFLGSSAGFCMSGNGGIAIGMNAGRHKTSGIANVFIGCYAGSCGGTDGCTTIVGALAGKCSEGGCNALFGARAGFNNTSGDFNTFLGFDAACSSTSGS
;
A
#
# COMPACT_ATOMS: atom_id res chain seq x y z
N ILE A 1 -37.01 -6.54 31.37
CA ILE A 1 -38.12 -5.63 31.71
C ILE A 1 -38.49 -4.85 30.46
N ILE A 2 -39.73 -4.90 30.03
CA ILE A 2 -40.26 -4.13 28.90
C ILE A 2 -41.32 -3.18 29.49
N ASN A 3 -41.16 -1.89 29.25
CA ASN A 3 -42.12 -0.88 29.68
C ASN A 3 -42.37 0.10 28.53
N ALA A 4 -43.65 0.25 28.11
CA ALA A 4 -44.08 1.17 27.07
C ALA A 4 -43.21 1.18 25.79
N GLY A 5 -42.79 -0.01 25.34
CA GLY A 5 -41.95 -0.18 24.16
C GLY A 5 -40.42 -0.07 24.39
N ASN A 6 -40.00 0.19 25.62
CA ASN A 6 -38.59 0.20 26.00
C ASN A 6 -38.17 -1.13 26.62
N ALA A 7 -37.04 -1.67 26.23
CA ALA A 7 -36.43 -2.84 26.86
C ALA A 7 -35.11 -2.41 27.52
N GLY A 8 -35.03 -2.52 28.84
CA GLY A 8 -33.81 -2.30 29.62
C GLY A 8 -33.11 -3.62 29.88
N ILE A 9 -31.87 -3.76 29.40
CA ILE A 9 -31.03 -4.93 29.69
C ILE A 9 -29.90 -4.46 30.60
N GLY A 10 -29.80 -5.05 31.77
CA GLY A 10 -28.83 -4.65 32.80
C GLY A 10 -29.19 -3.40 33.59
N THR A 11 -30.46 -2.92 33.51
CA THR A 11 -30.99 -1.81 34.30
C THR A 11 -32.37 -2.12 34.81
N THR A 12 -32.70 -1.62 36.01
CA THR A 12 -34.04 -1.69 36.60
C THR A 12 -34.96 -0.57 36.11
N ASN A 13 -34.44 0.44 35.44
CA ASN A 13 -35.20 1.54 34.89
C ASN A 13 -34.85 1.74 33.40
N PRO A 14 -35.58 1.14 32.46
CA PRO A 14 -35.33 1.26 31.05
C PRO A 14 -35.55 2.65 30.46
N SER A 15 -36.17 3.56 31.21
CA SER A 15 -36.35 4.96 30.81
C SER A 15 -35.26 5.90 31.36
N ALA A 16 -34.35 5.41 32.20
CA ALA A 16 -33.26 6.21 32.71
C ALA A 16 -32.22 6.48 31.66
N PRO A 17 -31.64 7.68 31.61
CA PRO A 17 -30.53 7.94 30.72
C PRO A 17 -29.36 7.00 31.04
N VAL A 18 -28.65 6.53 30.00
CA VAL A 18 -27.46 5.71 30.17
C VAL A 18 -26.36 6.56 30.81
N THR A 19 -25.88 6.13 31.96
CA THR A 19 -24.78 6.76 32.67
C THR A 19 -23.62 5.75 32.81
N ALA A 20 -22.43 6.21 33.15
CA ALA A 20 -21.30 5.35 33.41
C ALA A 20 -21.56 4.26 34.49
N ALA A 21 -22.58 4.45 35.36
CA ALA A 21 -22.94 3.51 36.39
C ALA A 21 -23.94 2.43 35.92
N ASN A 22 -24.59 2.57 34.77
CA ASN A 22 -25.55 1.60 34.25
C ASN A 22 -25.13 0.99 32.88
N THR A 23 -23.83 0.81 32.66
CA THR A 23 -23.30 0.09 31.53
C THR A 23 -23.66 -1.39 31.59
N GLY A 24 -24.70 -1.78 30.88
CA GLY A 24 -25.09 -3.18 30.75
C GLY A 24 -24.33 -3.85 29.63
N VAL A 25 -23.77 -5.03 29.90
CA VAL A 25 -23.22 -5.89 28.84
C VAL A 25 -24.35 -6.69 28.22
N ILE A 26 -24.69 -6.45 26.97
CA ILE A 26 -25.55 -7.34 26.20
C ILE A 26 -24.68 -8.51 25.70
N ALA A 27 -24.54 -9.55 26.52
CA ALA A 27 -23.93 -10.81 26.13
C ALA A 27 -25.02 -11.72 25.54
N ALA A 28 -25.55 -11.37 24.37
CA ALA A 28 -26.48 -12.21 23.63
C ALA A 28 -25.83 -12.70 22.33
N GLY A 29 -25.97 -13.96 22.00
CA GLY A 29 -25.31 -14.63 20.88
C GLY A 29 -25.56 -13.98 19.55
N VAL A 30 -26.60 -13.43 19.14
CA VAL A 30 -26.81 -12.63 17.93
C VAL A 30 -27.85 -11.54 18.19
N GLY A 31 -27.41 -10.30 18.30
CA GLY A 31 -28.31 -9.14 18.38
C GLY A 31 -28.30 -8.41 17.04
N THR A 32 -29.43 -8.36 16.34
CA THR A 32 -29.57 -7.50 15.17
C THR A 32 -30.11 -6.15 15.63
N PHE A 33 -29.29 -5.12 15.58
CA PHE A 33 -29.71 -3.75 15.85
C PHE A 33 -30.02 -3.03 14.54
N HIS A 34 -31.27 -2.61 14.34
CA HIS A 34 -31.66 -1.82 13.18
C HIS A 34 -31.13 -0.39 13.23
N LYS A 35 -30.90 0.15 14.42
CA LYS A 35 -30.41 1.50 14.60
C LYS A 35 -29.80 1.67 16.01
N VAL A 36 -28.61 2.21 16.10
CA VAL A 36 -28.00 2.67 17.34
C VAL A 36 -28.07 4.19 17.35
N TYR A 37 -28.71 4.77 18.36
CA TYR A 37 -28.81 6.22 18.52
C TYR A 37 -27.69 6.72 19.42
N GLY A 38 -26.96 7.72 18.97
CA GLY A 38 -25.84 8.37 19.65
C GLY A 38 -24.93 9.02 18.61
N ASP A 39 -24.03 9.86 19.03
CA ASP A 39 -23.04 10.47 18.13
C ASP A 39 -21.96 9.48 17.65
N GLY A 40 -21.98 8.27 18.19
CA GLY A 40 -21.02 7.22 17.81
C GLY A 40 -19.61 7.41 18.34
N SER A 41 -19.33 8.49 19.09
CA SER A 41 -17.99 8.81 19.57
C SER A 41 -17.40 7.74 20.51
N GLU A 42 -18.28 6.97 21.17
CA GLU A 42 -17.91 5.90 22.12
C GLU A 42 -18.08 4.49 21.52
N LEU A 43 -18.45 4.38 20.25
CA LEU A 43 -18.60 3.09 19.59
C LEU A 43 -17.22 2.54 19.20
N ILE A 44 -16.54 1.94 20.15
CA ILE A 44 -15.23 1.30 19.97
C ILE A 44 -15.46 -0.16 19.56
N ASN A 45 -14.81 -0.63 18.50
CA ASN A 45 -14.87 -2.01 18.02
C ASN A 45 -16.26 -2.50 17.57
N ILE A 46 -16.94 -1.76 16.69
CA ILE A 46 -18.06 -2.33 15.96
C ILE A 46 -17.51 -3.39 14.99
N GLY A 47 -17.32 -4.60 15.50
CA GLY A 47 -17.00 -5.75 14.68
C GLY A 47 -18.19 -6.10 13.81
N LEU A 48 -18.19 -5.68 12.56
CA LEU A 48 -19.08 -6.21 11.54
C LEU A 48 -18.61 -7.64 11.25
N GLY A 49 -18.97 -8.59 12.08
CA GLY A 49 -18.92 -10.06 11.92
C GLY A 49 -17.93 -10.73 10.96
N GLY A 50 -16.92 -10.01 10.52
CA GLY A 50 -15.81 -10.46 9.68
C GLY A 50 -14.52 -9.85 10.17
N THR A 51 -13.40 -10.39 9.76
CA THR A 51 -12.05 -9.91 10.08
C THR A 51 -11.70 -8.55 9.43
N ASP A 52 -12.70 -7.82 8.95
CA ASP A 52 -12.57 -6.61 8.11
C ASP A 52 -12.94 -5.34 8.88
N THR A 53 -12.42 -5.15 10.08
CA THR A 53 -12.62 -3.93 10.86
C THR A 53 -11.59 -2.86 10.53
N TRP A 54 -12.03 -1.61 10.41
CA TRP A 54 -11.14 -0.46 10.50
C TRP A 54 -10.65 -0.38 11.94
N ASN A 55 -9.42 -0.80 12.17
CA ASN A 55 -8.86 -0.84 13.52
C ASN A 55 -7.59 0.02 13.56
N GLN A 56 -7.65 1.09 14.35
CA GLN A 56 -6.45 1.82 14.75
C GLN A 56 -5.92 1.18 16.03
N ASP A 57 -4.69 0.70 16.00
CA ASP A 57 -4.03 0.16 17.18
C ASP A 57 -3.35 1.26 18.03
N ALA A 58 -2.76 0.87 19.15
CA ALA A 58 -2.10 1.80 20.07
C ALA A 58 -0.88 2.50 19.45
N GLN A 59 -0.31 1.95 18.40
CA GLN A 59 0.82 2.50 17.64
C GLN A 59 0.38 3.44 16.51
N GLY A 60 -0.91 3.70 16.38
CA GLY A 60 -1.47 4.58 15.35
C GLY A 60 -1.57 3.96 13.95
N ASN A 61 -1.49 2.64 13.83
CA ASN A 61 -1.74 1.99 12.56
C ASN A 61 -3.24 1.87 12.28
N LEU A 62 -3.66 2.20 11.06
CA LEU A 62 -5.02 1.97 10.59
C LEU A 62 -5.02 0.81 9.60
N VAL A 63 -5.76 -0.24 9.90
CA VAL A 63 -5.74 -1.49 9.13
C VAL A 63 -7.15 -1.94 8.79
N ALA A 64 -7.37 -2.26 7.51
CA ALA A 64 -8.64 -2.82 7.03
C ALA A 64 -8.40 -3.87 5.94
N GLY A 65 -9.03 -5.03 6.09
CA GLY A 65 -8.94 -6.13 5.13
C GLY A 65 -8.32 -7.40 5.71
N VAL A 66 -8.71 -8.53 5.11
CA VAL A 66 -8.28 -9.86 5.58
C VAL A 66 -6.76 -10.00 5.49
N GLY A 67 -6.10 -10.20 6.64
CA GLY A 67 -4.65 -10.39 6.73
C GLY A 67 -3.82 -9.15 6.44
N ALA A 68 -4.43 -7.95 6.41
CA ALA A 68 -3.66 -6.71 6.31
C ALA A 68 -2.80 -6.51 7.56
N GLY A 69 -1.53 -6.14 7.38
CA GLY A 69 -0.58 -5.87 8.44
C GLY A 69 -0.46 -6.95 9.52
N VAL A 70 -0.69 -8.21 9.17
CA VAL A 70 -0.83 -9.32 10.15
C VAL A 70 0.43 -9.58 10.99
N LYS A 71 1.61 -9.14 10.53
CA LYS A 71 2.88 -9.31 11.24
C LYS A 71 3.32 -8.07 12.02
N ARG A 72 2.51 -7.02 12.11
CA ARG A 72 2.84 -5.84 12.92
C ARG A 72 3.20 -6.24 14.35
N ASP A 73 4.18 -5.58 14.92
CA ASP A 73 4.59 -5.71 16.31
C ASP A 73 4.47 -4.35 17.05
N ALA A 74 5.02 -4.26 18.25
CA ALA A 74 4.96 -3.05 19.07
C ALA A 74 5.77 -1.87 18.50
N ASP A 75 6.72 -2.15 17.62
CA ASP A 75 7.60 -1.14 17.00
C ASP A 75 7.06 -0.64 15.65
N THR A 76 5.98 -1.25 15.12
CA THR A 76 5.36 -0.88 13.85
C THR A 76 4.36 0.26 14.04
N CYS A 77 4.69 1.48 13.57
CA CYS A 77 3.94 2.69 13.90
C CYS A 77 3.43 3.48 12.69
N SER A 78 2.25 4.12 12.87
CA SER A 78 1.72 5.14 11.93
C SER A 78 1.54 4.65 10.48
N ASN A 79 1.12 3.41 10.29
CA ASN A 79 0.88 2.85 8.97
C ASN A 79 -0.60 2.85 8.59
N LEU A 80 -0.87 2.92 7.28
CA LEU A 80 -2.20 2.75 6.70
C LEU A 80 -2.20 1.54 5.77
N PHE A 81 -2.85 0.44 6.16
CA PHE A 81 -2.96 -0.79 5.36
C PHE A 81 -4.42 -1.10 5.05
N ILE A 82 -4.82 -0.96 3.80
CA ILE A 82 -6.19 -1.23 3.35
C ILE A 82 -6.19 -2.20 2.16
N GLY A 83 -6.85 -3.32 2.33
CA GLY A 83 -6.94 -4.36 1.31
C GLY A 83 -6.50 -5.73 1.81
N CYS A 84 -6.92 -6.78 1.11
CA CYS A 84 -6.51 -8.14 1.46
C CYS A 84 -4.98 -8.27 1.44
N LYS A 85 -4.40 -8.63 2.58
CA LYS A 85 -2.96 -8.79 2.81
C LYS A 85 -2.09 -7.58 2.47
N ALA A 86 -2.65 -6.37 2.45
CA ALA A 86 -1.85 -5.15 2.34
C ALA A 86 -0.86 -5.06 3.51
N GLY A 87 0.43 -4.87 3.24
CA GLY A 87 1.47 -4.78 4.26
C GLY A 87 1.63 -6.03 5.14
N ALA A 88 1.24 -7.21 4.66
CA ALA A 88 1.18 -8.42 5.50
C ALA A 88 2.52 -8.86 6.10
N ALA A 89 3.64 -8.51 5.49
CA ALA A 89 4.98 -8.83 5.98
C ALA A 89 5.60 -7.74 6.87
N VAL A 90 5.00 -6.55 6.97
CA VAL A 90 5.53 -5.45 7.78
C VAL A 90 5.53 -5.84 9.25
N ASN A 91 6.68 -5.77 9.90
CA ASN A 91 6.80 -6.02 11.34
C ASN A 91 7.44 -4.88 12.13
N SER A 92 8.29 -4.06 11.50
CA SER A 92 8.94 -2.89 12.13
C SER A 92 9.01 -1.65 11.23
N GLY A 93 8.32 -1.67 10.08
CA GLY A 93 8.28 -0.54 9.16
C GLY A 93 7.23 0.50 9.54
N ASP A 94 7.59 1.79 9.44
CA ASP A 94 6.77 2.92 9.88
C ASP A 94 6.32 3.82 8.75
N LYS A 95 5.20 4.53 8.97
CA LYS A 95 4.71 5.62 8.10
C LYS A 95 4.47 5.16 6.66
N ASN A 96 4.04 3.92 6.49
CA ASN A 96 3.74 3.37 5.17
C ASN A 96 2.25 3.50 4.84
N ILE A 97 1.94 3.71 3.56
CA ILE A 97 0.58 3.71 3.01
C ILE A 97 0.47 2.60 1.98
N PHE A 98 -0.22 1.52 2.31
CA PHE A 98 -0.43 0.38 1.40
C PHE A 98 -1.92 0.16 1.16
N LEU A 99 -2.37 0.46 -0.06
CA LEU A 99 -3.78 0.39 -0.47
C LEU A 99 -3.95 -0.53 -1.67
N GLY A 100 -4.64 -1.63 -1.48
CA GLY A 100 -4.94 -2.57 -2.56
C GLY A 100 -4.72 -4.03 -2.19
N TYR A 101 -5.24 -4.90 -3.04
CA TYR A 101 -5.02 -6.35 -2.93
C TYR A 101 -3.52 -6.65 -3.07
N TYR A 102 -2.91 -7.25 -2.04
CA TYR A 102 -1.50 -7.62 -1.98
C TYR A 102 -0.50 -6.45 -2.13
N ALA A 103 -0.91 -5.21 -1.89
CA ALA A 103 0.01 -4.09 -1.87
C ALA A 103 1.10 -4.31 -0.80
N ALA A 104 2.38 -4.25 -1.17
CA ALA A 104 3.55 -4.45 -0.30
C ALA A 104 3.46 -5.71 0.59
N LYS A 105 2.96 -6.83 0.01
CA LYS A 105 2.59 -8.02 0.78
C LYS A 105 3.77 -8.78 1.38
N ASP A 106 4.89 -8.96 0.63
CA ASP A 106 5.81 -10.06 0.90
C ASP A 106 7.15 -9.64 1.58
N THR A 107 7.68 -8.44 1.37
CA THR A 107 9.07 -8.12 1.72
C THR A 107 9.32 -6.80 2.45
N PHE A 108 8.35 -5.92 2.58
CA PHE A 108 8.50 -4.67 3.32
C PHE A 108 8.51 -4.90 4.85
N THR A 109 9.48 -5.62 5.36
CA THR A 109 9.53 -5.97 6.79
C THR A 109 9.89 -4.79 7.68
N SER A 110 10.80 -3.92 7.24
CA SER A 110 11.32 -2.77 7.99
C SER A 110 11.42 -1.47 7.16
N GLY A 111 10.85 -1.44 5.97
CA GLY A 111 10.87 -0.23 5.11
C GLY A 111 9.95 0.87 5.64
N ASN A 112 10.43 2.12 5.59
CA ASN A 112 9.73 3.28 6.12
C ASN A 112 9.31 4.27 5.03
N CYS A 113 8.22 5.00 5.27
CA CYS A 113 7.76 6.09 4.40
C CYS A 113 7.48 5.66 2.96
N ASN A 114 6.93 4.47 2.77
CA ASN A 114 6.59 3.96 1.45
C ASN A 114 5.10 4.16 1.15
N ILE A 115 4.80 4.43 -0.12
CA ILE A 115 3.44 4.49 -0.66
C ILE A 115 3.29 3.42 -1.72
N ALA A 116 2.39 2.45 -1.54
CA ALA A 116 2.05 1.45 -2.54
C ALA A 116 0.52 1.38 -2.72
N ILE A 117 0.04 1.87 -3.86
CA ILE A 117 -1.39 1.94 -4.16
C ILE A 117 -1.68 1.19 -5.47
N GLY A 118 -2.44 0.12 -5.37
CA GLY A 118 -2.84 -0.71 -6.50
C GLY A 118 -2.74 -2.20 -6.20
N ASN A 119 -3.32 -3.01 -7.09
CA ASN A 119 -3.19 -4.47 -7.02
C ASN A 119 -1.71 -4.86 -7.16
N GLU A 120 -1.17 -5.56 -6.16
CA GLU A 120 0.22 -6.03 -6.12
C GLU A 120 1.30 -4.93 -6.25
N ALA A 121 0.95 -3.65 -6.01
CA ALA A 121 1.92 -2.56 -6.01
C ALA A 121 2.99 -2.83 -4.93
N GLY A 122 4.28 -2.80 -5.29
CA GLY A 122 5.40 -3.05 -4.39
C GLY A 122 5.42 -4.43 -3.72
N LYS A 123 4.71 -5.44 -4.25
CA LYS A 123 4.45 -6.70 -3.55
C LYS A 123 5.69 -7.40 -3.01
N CYS A 124 6.75 -7.49 -3.80
CA CYS A 124 8.05 -8.05 -3.42
C CYS A 124 9.14 -6.95 -3.29
N GLY A 125 8.74 -5.69 -3.25
CA GLY A 125 9.66 -4.56 -3.09
C GLY A 125 10.26 -4.50 -1.69
N ASN A 126 11.38 -3.81 -1.56
CA ASN A 126 12.01 -3.55 -0.26
C ASN A 126 12.74 -2.21 -0.29
N GLY A 127 12.83 -1.56 0.86
CA GLY A 127 13.49 -0.27 1.01
C GLY A 127 12.58 0.79 1.62
N SER A 128 13.01 2.04 1.55
CA SER A 128 12.32 3.18 2.16
C SER A 128 12.14 4.33 1.16
N ASN A 129 11.17 5.22 1.45
CA ASN A 129 10.91 6.42 0.66
C ASN A 129 10.52 6.12 -0.79
N GLN A 130 9.75 5.06 -1.02
CA GLN A 130 9.33 4.63 -2.35
C GLN A 130 7.88 5.03 -2.63
N VAL A 131 7.55 5.27 -3.90
CA VAL A 131 6.19 5.56 -4.36
C VAL A 131 5.83 4.62 -5.51
N PHE A 132 4.82 3.75 -5.29
CA PHE A 132 4.30 2.81 -6.28
C PHE A 132 2.81 3.06 -6.50
N LEU A 133 2.43 3.56 -7.67
CA LEU A 133 1.03 3.83 -8.03
C LEU A 133 0.64 3.09 -9.30
N GLY A 134 -0.22 2.09 -9.17
CA GLY A 134 -0.72 1.29 -10.28
C GLY A 134 -0.61 -0.21 -10.05
N SER A 135 -1.31 -0.99 -10.86
CA SER A 135 -1.23 -2.46 -10.78
C SER A 135 0.19 -2.95 -11.06
N SER A 136 0.76 -3.71 -10.14
CA SER A 136 2.13 -4.24 -10.18
C SER A 136 3.22 -3.17 -10.40
N ALA A 137 2.93 -1.90 -10.09
CA ALA A 137 3.97 -0.86 -10.07
C ALA A 137 5.01 -1.20 -9.00
N GLY A 138 6.30 -1.17 -9.35
CA GLY A 138 7.39 -1.53 -8.45
C GLY A 138 7.30 -2.94 -7.86
N PHE A 139 6.67 -3.90 -8.54
CA PHE A 139 6.32 -5.23 -8.00
C PHE A 139 7.48 -5.91 -7.23
N CYS A 140 8.69 -5.93 -7.75
CA CYS A 140 9.90 -6.40 -7.06
C CYS A 140 10.98 -5.31 -7.04
N MET A 141 10.59 -4.04 -6.98
CA MET A 141 11.52 -2.93 -6.94
C MET A 141 12.14 -2.81 -5.56
N SER A 142 13.47 -2.86 -5.51
CA SER A 142 14.23 -2.72 -4.27
C SER A 142 15.15 -1.50 -4.34
N GLY A 143 15.59 -1.00 -3.18
CA GLY A 143 16.38 0.21 -3.07
C GLY A 143 15.61 1.33 -2.37
N ASN A 144 16.18 2.52 -2.33
CA ASN A 144 15.57 3.66 -1.65
C ASN A 144 15.24 4.79 -2.62
N GLY A 145 14.16 5.55 -2.32
CA GLY A 145 13.81 6.75 -3.07
C GLY A 145 13.28 6.48 -4.50
N GLY A 146 12.82 5.26 -4.78
CA GLY A 146 12.30 4.91 -6.10
C GLY A 146 10.85 5.34 -6.32
N ILE A 147 10.52 5.74 -7.54
CA ILE A 147 9.17 6.09 -7.98
C ILE A 147 8.77 5.20 -9.15
N ALA A 148 7.64 4.50 -9.06
CA ALA A 148 7.04 3.75 -10.16
C ALA A 148 5.55 4.09 -10.26
N ILE A 149 5.15 4.75 -11.34
CA ILE A 149 3.77 5.18 -11.59
C ILE A 149 3.27 4.64 -12.93
N GLY A 150 2.25 3.80 -12.89
CA GLY A 150 1.68 3.13 -14.05
C GLY A 150 1.69 1.62 -13.91
N MET A 151 0.86 0.94 -14.69
CA MET A 151 0.80 -0.52 -14.70
C MET A 151 2.16 -1.12 -15.07
N ASN A 152 2.69 -2.00 -14.22
CA ASN A 152 4.00 -2.66 -14.39
C ASN A 152 5.21 -1.69 -14.55
N ALA A 153 5.09 -0.42 -14.17
CA ALA A 153 6.26 0.48 -14.13
C ALA A 153 7.28 -0.04 -13.11
N GLY A 154 8.55 -0.09 -13.45
CA GLY A 154 9.65 -0.56 -12.61
C GLY A 154 9.48 -1.99 -12.05
N ARG A 155 8.72 -2.86 -12.74
CA ARG A 155 8.22 -4.12 -12.17
C ARG A 155 9.30 -5.05 -11.62
N HIS A 156 10.42 -5.21 -12.27
CA HIS A 156 11.50 -6.15 -11.90
C HIS A 156 12.84 -5.46 -11.64
N LYS A 157 12.84 -4.22 -11.21
CA LYS A 157 14.05 -3.50 -10.82
C LYS A 157 14.52 -3.93 -9.44
N THR A 158 15.38 -4.91 -9.37
CA THR A 158 15.76 -5.59 -8.12
C THR A 158 16.77 -4.83 -7.28
N SER A 159 17.41 -3.81 -7.82
CA SER A 159 18.30 -2.92 -7.07
C SER A 159 18.37 -1.55 -7.75
N GLY A 160 19.07 -0.62 -7.15
CA GLY A 160 19.20 0.75 -7.63
C GLY A 160 18.46 1.73 -6.73
N ILE A 161 19.02 2.94 -6.65
CA ILE A 161 18.47 4.03 -5.83
C ILE A 161 18.01 5.18 -6.72
N ALA A 162 17.02 5.93 -6.25
CA ALA A 162 16.54 7.16 -6.88
C ALA A 162 16.10 7.01 -8.35
N ASN A 163 15.49 5.87 -8.69
CA ASN A 163 14.91 5.65 -10.01
C ASN A 163 13.51 6.23 -10.15
N VAL A 164 13.19 6.77 -11.32
CA VAL A 164 11.85 7.29 -11.66
C VAL A 164 11.32 6.59 -12.90
N PHE A 165 10.24 5.82 -12.75
CA PHE A 165 9.55 5.11 -13.83
C PHE A 165 8.11 5.58 -13.92
N ILE A 166 7.74 6.33 -14.95
CA ILE A 166 6.39 6.85 -15.14
C ILE A 166 5.85 6.41 -16.52
N GLY A 167 4.82 5.60 -16.52
CA GLY A 167 4.19 5.08 -17.73
C GLY A 167 3.95 3.57 -17.66
N CYS A 168 3.02 3.08 -18.47
CA CYS A 168 2.72 1.67 -18.57
C CYS A 168 3.96 0.90 -19.09
N TYR A 169 4.44 -0.08 -18.30
CA TYR A 169 5.67 -0.85 -18.55
C TYR A 169 6.97 -0.01 -18.67
N ALA A 170 7.01 1.22 -18.17
CA ALA A 170 8.25 2.00 -18.12
C ALA A 170 9.27 1.28 -17.23
N GLY A 171 10.48 1.00 -17.74
CA GLY A 171 11.55 0.32 -17.02
C GLY A 171 11.17 -1.05 -16.44
N SER A 172 10.27 -1.82 -17.08
CA SER A 172 9.64 -2.99 -16.46
C SER A 172 10.48 -4.26 -16.41
N CYS A 173 11.46 -4.43 -17.26
CA CYS A 173 12.37 -5.57 -17.26
C CYS A 173 13.58 -5.30 -16.37
N GLY A 174 14.17 -6.33 -15.80
CA GLY A 174 15.21 -6.34 -14.79
C GLY A 174 16.35 -5.33 -14.95
N GLY A 175 17.33 -5.42 -14.10
CA GLY A 175 18.49 -4.54 -14.03
C GLY A 175 18.75 -3.99 -12.64
N THR A 176 19.99 -3.58 -12.44
CA THR A 176 20.51 -3.15 -11.13
C THR A 176 20.77 -1.64 -11.06
N ASP A 177 20.20 -0.88 -12.00
CA ASP A 177 20.58 0.49 -12.30
C ASP A 177 20.04 1.50 -11.30
N GLY A 178 20.85 2.50 -10.99
CA GLY A 178 20.44 3.65 -10.17
C GLY A 178 20.35 4.94 -10.97
N CYS A 179 19.70 5.95 -10.39
CA CYS A 179 19.64 7.31 -10.91
C CYS A 179 19.05 7.44 -12.32
N THR A 180 18.18 6.51 -12.72
CA THR A 180 17.58 6.49 -14.06
C THR A 180 16.18 7.11 -14.04
N THR A 181 15.89 8.00 -14.98
CA THR A 181 14.58 8.63 -15.16
C THR A 181 13.97 8.16 -16.48
N ILE A 182 12.85 7.45 -16.40
CA ILE A 182 12.13 6.91 -17.55
C ILE A 182 10.68 7.38 -17.52
N VAL A 183 10.27 8.16 -18.52
CA VAL A 183 8.89 8.69 -18.62
C VAL A 183 8.32 8.39 -20.00
N GLY A 184 7.30 7.57 -20.06
CA GLY A 184 6.61 7.19 -21.28
C GLY A 184 6.18 5.72 -21.29
N ALA A 185 5.13 5.39 -22.01
CA ALA A 185 4.68 4.02 -22.15
C ALA A 185 5.77 3.19 -22.86
N LEU A 186 6.15 2.05 -22.26
CA LEU A 186 7.21 1.16 -22.76
C LEU A 186 8.61 1.80 -22.87
N ALA A 187 8.79 3.04 -22.40
CA ALA A 187 10.11 3.66 -22.37
C ALA A 187 11.06 2.82 -21.52
N GLY A 188 12.29 2.61 -21.98
CA GLY A 188 13.31 1.82 -21.31
C GLY A 188 12.82 0.46 -20.85
N LYS A 189 11.87 -0.18 -21.54
CA LYS A 189 11.24 -1.41 -21.06
C LYS A 189 12.27 -2.48 -20.67
N CYS A 190 13.29 -2.66 -21.49
CA CYS A 190 14.40 -3.59 -21.27
C CYS A 190 15.73 -2.85 -21.00
N SER A 191 15.69 -1.65 -20.45
CA SER A 191 16.88 -0.89 -20.07
C SER A 191 17.52 -1.49 -18.81
N GLU A 192 18.81 -1.79 -18.88
CA GLU A 192 19.61 -2.30 -17.76
C GLU A 192 20.79 -1.36 -17.41
N GLY A 193 21.04 -0.32 -18.18
CA GLY A 193 22.06 0.69 -17.90
C GLY A 193 21.61 1.77 -16.94
N GLY A 194 22.54 2.33 -16.16
CA GLY A 194 22.28 3.36 -15.15
C GLY A 194 22.37 4.79 -15.65
N CYS A 195 21.91 5.74 -14.86
CA CYS A 195 22.02 7.18 -15.11
C CYS A 195 21.44 7.64 -16.45
N ASN A 196 20.40 6.96 -16.95
CA ASN A 196 19.75 7.32 -18.21
C ASN A 196 18.55 8.25 -18.00
N ALA A 197 18.32 9.16 -18.96
CA ALA A 197 17.16 10.03 -19.05
C ALA A 197 16.35 9.71 -20.31
N LEU A 198 15.27 8.95 -20.20
CA LEU A 198 14.46 8.45 -21.31
C LEU A 198 13.07 9.08 -21.27
N PHE A 199 12.74 9.94 -22.21
CA PHE A 199 11.47 10.67 -22.27
C PHE A 199 10.75 10.43 -23.61
N GLY A 200 9.64 9.76 -23.59
CA GLY A 200 8.81 9.48 -24.76
C GLY A 200 8.38 8.01 -24.80
N ALA A 201 7.27 7.72 -25.46
CA ALA A 201 6.85 6.34 -25.61
C ALA A 201 7.90 5.55 -26.40
N ARG A 202 8.31 4.39 -25.87
CA ARG A 202 9.35 3.50 -26.39
C ARG A 202 10.77 4.11 -26.50
N ALA A 203 11.03 5.30 -25.92
CA ALA A 203 12.39 5.84 -25.87
C ALA A 203 13.31 4.85 -25.15
N GLY A 204 14.44 4.47 -25.78
CA GLY A 204 15.40 3.51 -25.23
C GLY A 204 14.83 2.11 -24.95
N PHE A 205 13.82 1.65 -25.69
CA PHE A 205 13.09 0.41 -25.41
C PHE A 205 14.00 -0.81 -25.18
N ASN A 206 15.05 -0.97 -25.97
CA ASN A 206 16.01 -2.07 -25.90
C ASN A 206 17.42 -1.63 -25.44
N ASN A 207 17.55 -0.55 -24.71
CA ASN A 207 18.87 -0.10 -24.20
C ASN A 207 19.36 -1.03 -23.08
N THR A 208 19.87 -2.19 -23.43
CA THR A 208 20.20 -3.25 -22.47
C THR A 208 21.44 -2.98 -21.62
N SER A 209 22.38 -2.11 -22.07
CA SER A 209 23.64 -1.89 -21.34
C SER A 209 24.21 -0.47 -21.47
N GLY A 210 23.50 0.46 -22.10
CA GLY A 210 23.99 1.84 -22.26
C GLY A 210 23.74 2.69 -20.99
N ASP A 211 24.81 3.33 -20.51
CA ASP A 211 24.76 4.27 -19.38
C ASP A 211 24.81 5.72 -19.85
N PHE A 212 24.39 6.67 -19.00
CA PHE A 212 24.49 8.11 -19.22
C PHE A 212 23.83 8.64 -20.50
N ASN A 213 22.80 7.94 -21.01
CA ASN A 213 22.13 8.35 -22.25
C ASN A 213 20.97 9.33 -21.95
N THR A 214 20.72 10.23 -22.89
CA THR A 214 19.53 11.06 -22.95
C THR A 214 18.78 10.79 -24.24
N PHE A 215 17.61 10.13 -24.17
CA PHE A 215 16.74 9.88 -25.33
C PHE A 215 15.44 10.65 -25.15
N LEU A 216 15.13 11.52 -26.10
CA LEU A 216 13.94 12.37 -26.07
C LEU A 216 13.13 12.19 -27.36
N GLY A 217 11.89 11.76 -27.22
CA GLY A 217 10.95 11.60 -28.32
C GLY A 217 10.38 10.19 -28.44
N PHE A 218 9.33 10.06 -29.24
CA PHE A 218 8.72 8.78 -29.58
C PHE A 218 9.74 7.91 -30.35
N ASP A 219 9.89 6.65 -29.94
CA ASP A 219 10.84 5.68 -30.53
C ASP A 219 12.33 6.15 -30.56
N ALA A 220 12.70 7.21 -29.81
CA ALA A 220 14.09 7.64 -29.74
C ALA A 220 14.97 6.49 -29.25
N ALA A 221 15.97 6.09 -30.05
CA ALA A 221 16.91 4.99 -29.76
C ALA A 221 16.22 3.66 -29.36
N CYS A 222 15.03 3.37 -29.90
CA CYS A 222 14.25 2.17 -29.50
C CYS A 222 14.96 0.83 -29.81
N SER A 223 15.89 0.82 -30.74
CA SER A 223 16.69 -0.36 -31.13
C SER A 223 18.16 -0.28 -30.68
N SER A 224 18.54 0.74 -29.91
CA SER A 224 19.87 0.84 -29.32
C SER A 224 20.01 -0.21 -28.20
N THR A 225 21.08 -0.99 -28.24
CA THR A 225 21.34 -2.01 -27.21
C THR A 225 22.49 -1.62 -26.29
N SER A 226 23.36 -0.74 -26.74
CA SER A 226 24.50 -0.23 -25.99
C SER A 226 24.88 1.15 -26.52
N GLY A 227 25.41 1.98 -25.67
CA GLY A 227 25.85 3.33 -25.99
C GLY A 227 26.10 4.13 -24.72
N SER A 228 26.94 5.10 -24.79
CA SER A 228 27.24 6.10 -23.73
C SER A 228 27.50 7.46 -24.36
#